data_ac22194c58e21039c9b950a57fd18d43
#
_entry.id   ac22194c58e21039c9b950a57fd18d43
#
_cell.length_a   1.000
_cell.length_b   1.000
_cell.length_c   1.000
_cell.angle_alpha   90.00
_cell.angle_beta   90.00
_cell.angle_gamma   90.00
#
_symmetry.space_group_name_H-M   'P 1'
#
loop_
_entity.id
_entity.type
_entity.pdbx_description
1 polymer ?
#
loop_
_entity_poly.entity_id
_entity_poly.type
_entity_poly.pdbx_seq_one_letter_code
_entity_poly.pdbx_strand_id
1 'polypeptide(L)'
;YKGWNDLYFFRKYEFHIGSIRAGEQIRMLTSGFLHVDMSHLLFNMLTLYFFAPVVIGFLGTFSFVLVYFGSLVFGSLLTMSFHKNDYSYRAVGASGAVTGVLYSAILLQPDMMLGLFFVIPIPAYLFGILYLLYSIYGMKAQNDNIGHTAHFGGAVGGYVITLVKEPQLLVEHTLMVILLAIPIVLLFILE
;
A
#
# COMPACT_ATOMS: atom_id res chain seq x y z
N TYR A 1 -8.13 10.75 -15.99
CA TYR A 1 -8.23 11.84 -17.01
C TYR A 1 -8.92 13.09 -16.44
N LYS A 2 -10.13 12.96 -15.83
CA LYS A 2 -10.88 14.11 -15.33
C LYS A 2 -10.10 14.89 -14.24
N GLY A 3 -9.46 14.21 -13.31
CA GLY A 3 -8.68 14.85 -12.25
C GLY A 3 -7.55 15.73 -12.77
N TRP A 4 -6.92 15.39 -13.87
CA TRP A 4 -5.83 16.19 -14.45
C TRP A 4 -6.32 17.45 -15.18
N ASN A 5 -7.58 17.48 -15.62
CA ASN A 5 -8.16 18.57 -16.40
C ASN A 5 -9.15 19.43 -15.58
N ASP A 6 -9.48 19.01 -14.37
CA ASP A 6 -10.43 19.69 -13.50
C ASP A 6 -9.89 19.73 -12.07
N LEU A 7 -9.26 20.85 -11.71
CA LEU A 7 -8.66 21.06 -10.40
C LEU A 7 -9.71 21.02 -9.27
N TYR A 8 -10.92 21.50 -9.52
CA TYR A 8 -12.00 21.44 -8.54
C TYR A 8 -12.39 19.99 -8.23
N PHE A 9 -12.55 19.17 -9.28
CA PHE A 9 -12.81 17.74 -9.13
C PHE A 9 -11.66 17.07 -8.37
N PHE A 10 -10.39 17.34 -8.72
CA PHE A 10 -9.22 16.78 -8.04
C PHE A 10 -9.23 17.10 -6.55
N ARG A 11 -9.40 18.40 -6.20
CA ARG A 11 -9.43 18.88 -4.81
C ARG A 11 -10.62 18.34 -4.01
N LYS A 12 -11.74 18.07 -4.65
CA LYS A 12 -12.93 17.50 -4.03
C LYS A 12 -12.72 16.05 -3.58
N TYR A 13 -11.94 15.26 -4.32
CA TYR A 13 -11.82 13.81 -4.13
C TYR A 13 -10.45 13.33 -3.65
N GLU A 14 -9.45 14.22 -3.55
CA GLU A 14 -8.16 13.89 -2.94
C GLU A 14 -8.30 13.58 -1.43
N PHE A 15 -7.41 12.79 -0.89
CA PHE A 15 -7.23 12.64 0.54
C PHE A 15 -6.82 14.00 1.12
N HIS A 16 -7.57 14.49 2.11
CA HIS A 16 -7.31 15.76 2.78
C HIS A 16 -7.75 15.64 4.24
N ILE A 17 -6.80 15.71 5.16
CA ILE A 17 -7.04 15.47 6.59
C ILE A 17 -8.15 16.38 7.12
N GLY A 18 -8.07 17.68 6.85
CA GLY A 18 -9.07 18.66 7.32
C GLY A 18 -10.49 18.31 6.88
N SER A 19 -10.68 17.96 5.60
CA SER A 19 -12.00 17.58 5.06
C SER A 19 -12.50 16.24 5.61
N ILE A 20 -11.63 15.24 5.73
CA ILE A 20 -11.99 13.92 6.29
C ILE A 20 -12.46 14.08 7.74
N ARG A 21 -11.76 14.88 8.54
CA ARG A 21 -12.16 15.16 9.92
C ARG A 21 -13.45 16.00 10.04
N ALA A 22 -13.76 16.78 9.01
CA ALA A 22 -15.03 17.49 8.90
C ALA A 22 -16.20 16.61 8.42
N GLY A 23 -15.96 15.28 8.21
CA GLY A 23 -16.99 14.31 7.86
C GLY A 23 -16.95 13.79 6.43
N GLU A 24 -16.03 14.27 5.57
CA GLU A 24 -15.90 13.82 4.17
C GLU A 24 -15.08 12.52 4.05
N GLN A 25 -15.44 11.49 4.83
CA GLN A 25 -14.67 10.24 4.94
C GLN A 25 -14.53 9.47 3.61
N ILE A 26 -15.43 9.69 2.67
CA ILE A 26 -15.38 9.08 1.32
C ILE A 26 -14.04 9.37 0.61
N ARG A 27 -13.35 10.46 0.96
CA ARG A 27 -12.03 10.83 0.43
C ARG A 27 -10.95 9.78 0.70
N MET A 28 -11.11 8.98 1.76
CA MET A 28 -10.20 7.87 2.07
C MET A 28 -10.23 6.79 0.98
N LEU A 29 -11.34 6.68 0.25
CA LEU A 29 -11.49 5.76 -0.88
C LEU A 29 -11.25 6.45 -2.22
N THR A 30 -11.86 7.63 -2.43
CA THR A 30 -11.81 8.31 -3.73
C THR A 30 -10.42 8.77 -4.13
N SER A 31 -9.57 9.11 -3.16
CA SER A 31 -8.17 9.47 -3.40
C SER A 31 -7.36 8.36 -4.10
N GLY A 32 -7.72 7.10 -3.84
CA GLY A 32 -7.10 5.94 -4.49
C GLY A 32 -7.33 5.86 -6.01
N PHE A 33 -8.26 6.65 -6.55
CA PHE A 33 -8.56 6.72 -7.99
C PHE A 33 -7.99 7.98 -8.67
N LEU A 34 -7.31 8.83 -7.92
CA LEU A 34 -6.64 10.02 -8.44
C LEU A 34 -5.13 9.77 -8.48
N HIS A 35 -4.46 10.38 -9.46
CA HIS A 35 -3.01 10.32 -9.60
C HIS A 35 -2.49 11.71 -9.98
N VAL A 36 -1.33 12.07 -9.47
CA VAL A 36 -0.71 13.39 -9.76
C VAL A 36 -0.34 13.52 -11.23
N ASP A 37 0.16 12.43 -11.84
CA ASP A 37 0.60 12.38 -13.23
C ASP A 37 0.42 10.98 -13.85
N MET A 38 0.74 10.88 -15.14
CA MET A 38 0.63 9.63 -15.91
C MET A 38 1.63 8.58 -15.46
N SER A 39 2.84 8.97 -15.06
CA SER A 39 3.86 8.02 -14.60
C SER A 39 3.43 7.34 -13.30
N HIS A 40 2.87 8.11 -12.35
CA HIS A 40 2.30 7.58 -11.11
C HIS A 40 1.17 6.56 -11.39
N LEU A 41 0.25 6.88 -12.30
CA LEU A 41 -0.78 5.93 -12.72
C LEU A 41 -0.18 4.66 -13.34
N LEU A 42 0.77 4.84 -14.28
CA LEU A 42 1.38 3.73 -15.00
C LEU A 42 2.12 2.76 -14.06
N PHE A 43 2.89 3.28 -13.10
CA PHE A 43 3.59 2.43 -12.13
C PHE A 43 2.62 1.64 -11.24
N ASN A 44 1.52 2.25 -10.79
CA ASN A 44 0.48 1.54 -10.04
C ASN A 44 -0.16 0.42 -10.89
N MET A 45 -0.51 0.71 -12.15
CA MET A 45 -1.12 -0.27 -13.04
C MET A 45 -0.15 -1.40 -13.40
N LEU A 46 1.12 -1.07 -13.62
CA LEU A 46 2.16 -2.07 -13.91
C LEU A 46 2.36 -3.01 -12.70
N THR A 47 2.40 -2.47 -11.50
CA THR A 47 2.50 -3.28 -10.27
C THR A 47 1.27 -4.20 -10.12
N LEU A 48 0.07 -3.69 -10.34
CA LEU A 48 -1.13 -4.54 -10.34
C LEU A 48 -1.09 -5.61 -11.42
N TYR A 49 -0.62 -5.28 -12.62
CA TYR A 49 -0.50 -6.23 -13.73
C TYR A 49 0.37 -7.45 -13.35
N PHE A 50 1.47 -7.23 -12.62
CA PHE A 50 2.35 -8.33 -12.21
C PHE A 50 1.83 -9.09 -10.96
N PHE A 51 1.25 -8.41 -9.98
CA PHE A 51 0.96 -9.03 -8.69
C PHE A 51 -0.50 -9.44 -8.49
N ALA A 52 -1.47 -8.79 -9.14
CA ALA A 52 -2.87 -9.17 -9.04
C ALA A 52 -3.15 -10.62 -9.49
N PRO A 53 -2.55 -11.14 -10.59
CA PRO A 53 -2.74 -12.53 -10.99
C PRO A 53 -2.30 -13.54 -9.92
N VAL A 54 -1.24 -13.25 -9.17
CA VAL A 54 -0.78 -14.11 -8.06
C VAL A 54 -1.86 -14.16 -6.99
N VAL A 55 -2.31 -13.01 -6.51
CA VAL A 55 -3.34 -12.96 -5.44
C VAL A 55 -4.66 -13.59 -5.90
N ILE A 56 -5.09 -13.32 -7.15
CA ILE A 56 -6.31 -13.92 -7.71
C ILE A 56 -6.18 -15.43 -7.85
N GLY A 57 -5.02 -15.93 -8.27
CA GLY A 57 -4.75 -17.36 -8.45
C GLY A 57 -4.82 -18.13 -7.14
N PHE A 58 -4.31 -17.58 -6.05
CA PHE A 58 -4.31 -18.24 -4.74
C PHE A 58 -5.62 -18.02 -3.95
N LEU A 59 -6.13 -16.78 -3.91
CA LEU A 59 -7.23 -16.38 -3.03
C LEU A 59 -8.58 -16.20 -3.76
N GLY A 60 -8.58 -16.17 -5.08
CA GLY A 60 -9.74 -15.85 -5.89
C GLY A 60 -10.02 -14.34 -6.00
N THR A 61 -10.86 -13.97 -6.99
CA THR A 61 -11.16 -12.57 -7.32
C THR A 61 -11.79 -11.79 -6.18
N PHE A 62 -12.71 -12.41 -5.42
CA PHE A 62 -13.36 -11.73 -4.31
C PHE A 62 -12.35 -11.33 -3.21
N SER A 63 -11.46 -12.23 -2.85
CA SER A 63 -10.42 -11.95 -1.85
C SER A 63 -9.40 -10.92 -2.34
N PHE A 64 -9.06 -10.94 -3.64
CA PHE A 64 -8.26 -9.87 -4.24
C PHE A 64 -8.90 -8.49 -4.05
N VAL A 65 -10.20 -8.37 -4.30
CA VAL A 65 -10.94 -7.11 -4.10
C VAL A 65 -10.90 -6.68 -2.63
N LEU A 66 -11.05 -7.64 -1.69
CA LEU A 66 -10.91 -7.36 -0.25
C LEU A 66 -9.49 -6.90 0.11
N VAL A 67 -8.45 -7.54 -0.42
CA VAL A 67 -7.05 -7.11 -0.23
C VAL A 67 -6.85 -5.71 -0.75
N TYR A 68 -7.28 -5.41 -1.97
CA TYR A 68 -7.11 -4.10 -2.59
C TYR A 68 -7.78 -2.97 -1.79
N PHE A 69 -9.09 -3.06 -1.57
CA PHE A 69 -9.83 -2.02 -0.87
C PHE A 69 -9.54 -1.98 0.63
N GLY A 70 -9.34 -3.13 1.26
CA GLY A 70 -8.92 -3.21 2.65
C GLY A 70 -7.57 -2.51 2.86
N SER A 71 -6.59 -2.79 2.00
CA SER A 71 -5.28 -2.13 2.05
C SER A 71 -5.36 -0.62 1.80
N LEU A 72 -6.24 -0.17 0.90
CA LEU A 72 -6.49 1.26 0.71
C LEU A 72 -7.01 1.92 1.99
N VAL A 73 -7.94 1.26 2.67
CA VAL A 73 -8.50 1.75 3.96
C VAL A 73 -7.44 1.74 5.06
N PHE A 74 -6.66 0.65 5.20
CA PHE A 74 -5.57 0.57 6.17
C PHE A 74 -4.53 1.67 5.94
N GLY A 75 -4.13 1.90 4.68
CA GLY A 75 -3.23 2.98 4.30
C GLY A 75 -3.79 4.36 4.68
N SER A 76 -5.05 4.60 4.38
CA SER A 76 -5.74 5.85 4.73
C SER A 76 -5.85 6.06 6.24
N LEU A 77 -6.17 5.01 7.02
CA LEU A 77 -6.26 5.08 8.48
C LEU A 77 -4.91 5.37 9.12
N LEU A 78 -3.84 4.71 8.64
CA LEU A 78 -2.50 4.97 9.14
C LEU A 78 -2.07 6.41 8.82
N THR A 79 -2.33 6.89 7.60
CA THR A 79 -2.08 8.28 7.21
C THR A 79 -2.83 9.27 8.09
N MET A 80 -4.10 9.00 8.41
CA MET A 80 -4.88 9.82 9.34
C MET A 80 -4.26 9.86 10.75
N SER A 81 -3.71 8.74 11.21
CA SER A 81 -3.09 8.66 12.54
C SER A 81 -1.79 9.45 12.60
N PHE A 82 -0.90 9.26 11.62
CA PHE A 82 0.42 9.90 11.59
C PHE A 82 0.35 11.41 11.33
N HIS A 83 -0.54 11.83 10.44
CA HIS A 83 -0.71 13.24 10.07
C HIS A 83 -1.88 13.91 10.81
N LYS A 84 -2.31 13.37 11.95
CA LYS A 84 -3.51 13.83 12.69
C LYS A 84 -3.51 15.32 13.05
N ASN A 85 -2.35 15.93 13.19
CA ASN A 85 -2.18 17.34 13.56
C ASN A 85 -1.90 18.24 12.33
N ASP A 86 -1.67 17.66 11.15
CA ASP A 86 -1.49 18.39 9.90
C ASP A 86 -2.79 18.41 9.08
N TYR A 87 -3.63 19.38 9.36
CA TYR A 87 -4.93 19.53 8.68
C TYR A 87 -4.78 19.87 7.20
N SER A 88 -3.62 20.32 6.75
CA SER A 88 -3.34 20.67 5.36
C SER A 88 -2.83 19.49 4.54
N TYR A 89 -2.46 18.37 5.18
CA TYR A 89 -1.92 17.19 4.52
C TYR A 89 -2.86 16.66 3.44
N ARG A 90 -2.29 16.38 2.27
CA ARG A 90 -2.99 15.88 1.08
C ARG A 90 -2.24 14.71 0.47
N ALA A 91 -2.98 13.76 -0.09
CA ALA A 91 -2.42 12.63 -0.80
C ALA A 91 -3.39 12.13 -1.88
N VAL A 92 -2.84 11.48 -2.89
CA VAL A 92 -3.59 10.77 -3.95
C VAL A 92 -2.79 9.56 -4.43
N GLY A 93 -3.47 8.58 -4.98
CA GLY A 93 -2.88 7.42 -5.62
C GLY A 93 -3.42 6.09 -5.10
N ALA A 94 -3.43 5.11 -5.98
CA ALA A 94 -3.78 3.73 -5.65
C ALA A 94 -2.68 3.02 -4.85
N SER A 95 -1.52 3.65 -4.64
CA SER A 95 -0.29 2.99 -4.21
C SER A 95 -0.39 2.30 -2.85
N GLY A 96 -1.21 2.81 -1.92
CA GLY A 96 -1.51 2.09 -0.67
C GLY A 96 -2.18 0.74 -0.92
N ALA A 97 -3.24 0.71 -1.75
CA ALA A 97 -3.89 -0.53 -2.15
C ALA A 97 -2.95 -1.47 -2.92
N VAL A 98 -2.19 -0.91 -3.86
CA VAL A 98 -1.22 -1.65 -4.70
C VAL A 98 -0.11 -2.27 -3.85
N THR A 99 0.39 -1.55 -2.85
CA THR A 99 1.38 -2.09 -1.90
C THR A 99 0.80 -3.25 -1.09
N GLY A 100 -0.47 -3.18 -0.71
CA GLY A 100 -1.13 -4.30 -0.04
C GLY A 100 -1.26 -5.54 -0.94
N VAL A 101 -1.60 -5.37 -2.22
CA VAL A 101 -1.60 -6.46 -3.21
C VAL A 101 -0.20 -7.05 -3.39
N LEU A 102 0.83 -6.21 -3.45
CA LEU A 102 2.23 -6.64 -3.50
C LEU A 102 2.59 -7.50 -2.27
N TYR A 103 2.26 -7.02 -1.06
CA TYR A 103 2.55 -7.76 0.18
C TYR A 103 1.79 -9.08 0.29
N SER A 104 0.53 -9.10 -0.16
CA SER A 104 -0.26 -10.32 -0.30
C SER A 104 0.43 -11.33 -1.23
N ALA A 105 0.87 -10.88 -2.41
CA ALA A 105 1.56 -11.72 -3.38
C ALA A 105 2.88 -12.29 -2.82
N ILE A 106 3.66 -11.46 -2.10
CA ILE A 106 4.91 -11.90 -1.46
C ILE A 106 4.66 -12.98 -0.41
N LEU A 107 3.61 -12.86 0.41
CA LEU A 107 3.25 -13.87 1.39
C LEU A 107 2.83 -15.20 0.73
N LEU A 108 2.08 -15.12 -0.36
CA LEU A 108 1.56 -16.29 -1.08
C LEU A 108 2.65 -16.99 -1.90
N GLN A 109 3.64 -16.24 -2.39
CA GLN A 109 4.73 -16.77 -3.20
C GLN A 109 6.07 -16.08 -2.85
N PRO A 110 6.63 -16.37 -1.65
CA PRO A 110 7.80 -15.65 -1.13
C PRO A 110 9.06 -15.84 -1.96
N ASP A 111 9.23 -16.98 -2.62
CA ASP A 111 10.39 -17.31 -3.44
C ASP A 111 10.32 -16.72 -4.86
N MET A 112 9.27 -15.99 -5.18
CA MET A 112 9.15 -15.29 -6.45
C MET A 112 10.32 -14.31 -6.63
N MET A 113 10.95 -14.34 -7.82
CA MET A 113 12.03 -13.41 -8.16
C MET A 113 11.48 -12.17 -8.83
N LEU A 114 11.84 -11.01 -8.29
CA LEU A 114 11.51 -9.71 -8.88
C LEU A 114 12.72 -9.16 -9.63
N GLY A 115 12.48 -8.61 -10.81
CA GLY A 115 13.51 -7.89 -11.56
C GLY A 115 13.62 -6.45 -11.07
N LEU A 116 14.53 -6.16 -10.14
CA LEU A 116 14.80 -4.78 -9.74
C LEU A 116 15.38 -4.03 -10.95
N PHE A 117 14.73 -2.91 -11.32
CA PHE A 117 15.02 -2.19 -12.58
C PHE A 117 14.99 -3.09 -13.83
N PHE A 118 14.20 -4.17 -13.82
CA PHE A 118 14.09 -5.18 -14.87
C PHE A 118 15.39 -5.95 -15.18
N VAL A 119 16.43 -5.81 -14.36
CA VAL A 119 17.77 -6.38 -14.61
C VAL A 119 18.27 -7.23 -13.45
N ILE A 120 18.13 -6.74 -12.20
CA ILE A 120 18.72 -7.41 -11.03
C ILE A 120 17.66 -8.30 -10.38
N PRO A 121 17.82 -9.64 -10.42
CA PRO A 121 16.88 -10.53 -9.77
C PRO A 121 17.05 -10.48 -8.24
N ILE A 122 15.99 -10.18 -7.52
CA ILE A 122 15.96 -10.24 -6.04
C ILE A 122 14.75 -11.04 -5.58
N PRO A 123 14.86 -11.81 -4.49
CA PRO A 123 13.69 -12.48 -3.89
C PRO A 123 12.63 -11.47 -3.44
N ALA A 124 11.36 -11.78 -3.70
CA ALA A 124 10.25 -10.88 -3.40
C ALA A 124 10.16 -10.52 -1.90
N TYR A 125 10.43 -11.48 -1.00
CA TYR A 125 10.45 -11.22 0.44
C TYR A 125 11.51 -10.18 0.83
N LEU A 126 12.71 -10.25 0.22
CA LEU A 126 13.77 -9.27 0.49
C LEU A 126 13.37 -7.88 0.00
N PHE A 127 12.77 -7.79 -1.20
CA PHE A 127 12.20 -6.53 -1.69
C PHE A 127 11.17 -5.97 -0.71
N GLY A 128 10.23 -6.79 -0.24
CA GLY A 128 9.19 -6.36 0.70
C GLY A 128 9.76 -5.78 1.99
N ILE A 129 10.75 -6.46 2.60
CA ILE A 129 11.43 -5.98 3.81
C ILE A 129 12.11 -4.63 3.56
N LEU A 130 12.93 -4.54 2.51
CA LEU A 130 13.67 -3.31 2.18
C LEU A 130 12.72 -2.15 1.85
N TYR A 131 11.62 -2.44 1.17
CA TYR A 131 10.60 -1.45 0.83
C TYR A 131 9.93 -0.85 2.07
N LEU A 132 9.57 -1.67 3.08
CA LEU A 132 9.00 -1.13 4.32
C LEU A 132 10.04 -0.40 5.17
N LEU A 133 11.28 -0.87 5.22
CA LEU A 133 12.36 -0.12 5.90
C LEU A 133 12.58 1.25 5.23
N TYR A 134 12.58 1.29 3.89
CA TYR A 134 12.61 2.55 3.15
C TYR A 134 11.39 3.43 3.47
N SER A 135 10.19 2.84 3.59
CA SER A 135 8.99 3.60 3.95
C SER A 135 9.07 4.19 5.36
N ILE A 136 9.63 3.46 6.34
CA ILE A 136 9.90 3.99 7.69
C ILE A 136 10.87 5.18 7.62
N TYR A 137 11.95 5.03 6.86
CA TYR A 137 12.90 6.13 6.65
C TYR A 137 12.22 7.34 6.02
N GLY A 138 11.44 7.16 4.96
CA GLY A 138 10.75 8.24 4.26
C GLY A 138 9.69 8.96 5.12
N MET A 139 8.98 8.23 6.00
CA MET A 139 8.06 8.86 6.97
C MET A 139 8.78 9.83 7.91
N LYS A 140 10.02 9.51 8.30
CA LYS A 140 10.83 10.38 9.17
C LYS A 140 11.55 11.49 8.42
N ALA A 141 12.09 11.19 7.24
CA ALA A 141 12.90 12.12 6.46
C ALA A 141 12.05 13.22 5.79
N GLN A 142 10.82 12.91 5.38
CA GLN A 142 9.89 13.83 4.70
C GLN A 142 10.53 14.65 3.56
N ASN A 143 11.45 14.03 2.82
CA ASN A 143 12.29 14.67 1.81
C ASN A 143 11.86 14.37 0.36
N ASP A 144 10.74 13.65 0.20
CA ASP A 144 10.14 13.34 -1.09
C ASP A 144 8.61 13.53 -1.04
N ASN A 145 7.94 13.30 -2.18
CA ASN A 145 6.49 13.43 -2.32
C ASN A 145 5.78 12.06 -2.29
N ILE A 146 6.40 11.04 -1.67
CA ILE A 146 5.86 9.69 -1.60
C ILE A 146 4.97 9.56 -0.36
N GLY A 147 3.79 8.99 -0.52
CA GLY A 147 2.86 8.70 0.58
C GLY A 147 3.28 7.49 1.41
N HIS A 148 4.43 7.55 2.06
CA HIS A 148 5.03 6.44 2.82
C HIS A 148 4.10 5.85 3.87
N THR A 149 3.32 6.67 4.58
CA THR A 149 2.33 6.21 5.55
C THR A 149 1.23 5.39 4.91
N ALA A 150 0.74 5.81 3.72
CA ALA A 150 -0.27 5.07 2.98
C ALA A 150 0.28 3.73 2.45
N HIS A 151 1.51 3.72 1.96
CA HIS A 151 2.19 2.50 1.50
C HIS A 151 2.38 1.51 2.65
N PHE A 152 2.89 1.98 3.77
CA PHE A 152 3.11 1.14 4.94
C PHE A 152 1.78 0.56 5.46
N GLY A 153 0.78 1.41 5.66
CA GLY A 153 -0.55 0.95 6.08
C GLY A 153 -1.18 -0.02 5.08
N GLY A 154 -0.99 0.22 3.79
CA GLY A 154 -1.41 -0.70 2.73
C GLY A 154 -0.75 -2.07 2.84
N ALA A 155 0.57 -2.11 3.04
CA ALA A 155 1.32 -3.35 3.27
C ALA A 155 0.79 -4.12 4.49
N VAL A 156 0.55 -3.42 5.61
CA VAL A 156 -0.07 -4.02 6.81
C VAL A 156 -1.45 -4.61 6.49
N GLY A 157 -2.29 -3.87 5.75
CA GLY A 157 -3.61 -4.35 5.33
C GLY A 157 -3.52 -5.62 4.48
N GLY A 158 -2.67 -5.62 3.46
CA GLY A 158 -2.43 -6.79 2.61
C GLY A 158 -1.90 -7.99 3.41
N TYR A 159 -0.94 -7.76 4.28
CA TYR A 159 -0.36 -8.78 5.16
C TYR A 159 -1.44 -9.42 6.05
N VAL A 160 -2.20 -8.61 6.80
CA VAL A 160 -3.23 -9.10 7.73
C VAL A 160 -4.36 -9.81 7.01
N ILE A 161 -4.90 -9.21 5.94
CA ILE A 161 -6.02 -9.80 5.21
C ILE A 161 -5.62 -11.14 4.59
N THR A 162 -4.40 -11.25 4.05
CA THR A 162 -3.89 -12.51 3.47
C THR A 162 -3.77 -13.59 4.54
N LEU A 163 -3.21 -13.31 5.71
CA LEU A 163 -3.11 -14.29 6.79
C LEU A 163 -4.47 -14.71 7.35
N VAL A 164 -5.46 -13.81 7.35
CA VAL A 164 -6.84 -14.17 7.73
C VAL A 164 -7.48 -15.08 6.69
N LYS A 165 -7.19 -14.89 5.41
CA LYS A 165 -7.76 -15.70 4.31
C LYS A 165 -7.05 -17.04 4.16
N GLU A 166 -5.74 -17.07 4.42
CA GLU A 166 -4.88 -18.26 4.33
C GLU A 166 -4.08 -18.45 5.62
N PRO A 167 -4.73 -18.85 6.73
CA PRO A 167 -4.04 -19.00 8.02
C PRO A 167 -2.98 -20.12 8.02
N GLN A 168 -3.03 -21.06 7.08
CA GLN A 168 -2.02 -22.11 6.91
C GLN A 168 -0.63 -21.53 6.59
N LEU A 169 -0.53 -20.32 6.01
CA LEU A 169 0.76 -19.65 5.80
C LEU A 169 1.55 -19.44 7.11
N LEU A 170 0.86 -19.33 8.25
CA LEU A 170 1.50 -19.24 9.56
C LEU A 170 2.34 -20.49 9.91
N VAL A 171 1.99 -21.63 9.32
CA VAL A 171 2.68 -22.92 9.54
C VAL A 171 3.59 -23.24 8.36
N GLU A 172 3.11 -23.10 7.14
CA GLU A 172 3.86 -23.48 5.93
C GLU A 172 5.01 -22.52 5.62
N HIS A 173 4.81 -21.21 5.89
CA HIS A 173 5.79 -20.16 5.61
C HIS A 173 6.14 -19.32 6.85
N THR A 174 6.19 -19.95 8.03
CA THR A 174 6.43 -19.30 9.34
C THR A 174 7.58 -18.29 9.30
N LEU A 175 8.72 -18.69 8.74
CA LEU A 175 9.90 -17.82 8.67
C LEU A 175 9.61 -16.55 7.84
N MET A 176 8.95 -16.68 6.69
CA MET A 176 8.62 -15.53 5.82
C MET A 176 7.58 -14.61 6.48
N VAL A 177 6.58 -15.19 7.13
CA VAL A 177 5.61 -14.43 7.92
C VAL A 177 6.32 -13.60 8.99
N ILE A 178 7.23 -14.20 9.76
CA ILE A 178 7.98 -13.47 10.79
C ILE A 178 8.88 -12.39 10.17
N LEU A 179 9.65 -12.70 9.13
CA LEU A 179 10.55 -11.75 8.49
C LEU A 179 9.82 -10.52 7.94
N LEU A 180 8.67 -10.72 7.31
CA LEU A 180 7.86 -9.61 6.77
C LEU A 180 7.15 -8.83 7.88
N ALA A 181 6.92 -9.43 9.06
CA ALA A 181 6.37 -8.74 10.23
C ALA A 181 7.41 -7.82 10.91
N ILE A 182 8.72 -8.11 10.80
CA ILE A 182 9.77 -7.33 11.47
C ILE A 182 9.66 -5.84 11.21
N PRO A 183 9.66 -5.34 9.95
CA PRO A 183 9.54 -3.91 9.70
C PRO A 183 8.18 -3.34 10.17
N ILE A 184 7.12 -4.17 10.16
CA ILE A 184 5.79 -3.75 10.66
C ILE A 184 5.86 -3.47 12.16
N VAL A 185 6.40 -4.41 12.94
CA VAL A 185 6.57 -4.25 14.40
C VAL A 185 7.54 -3.12 14.72
N LEU A 186 8.63 -3.00 13.95
CA LEU A 186 9.65 -1.97 14.15
C LEU A 186 9.05 -0.55 14.05
N LEU A 187 8.13 -0.29 13.12
CA LEU A 187 7.48 1.02 13.04
C LEU A 187 6.79 1.38 14.35
N PHE A 188 5.98 0.47 14.91
CA PHE A 188 5.22 0.72 16.14
C PHE A 188 6.08 0.79 17.42
N ILE A 189 7.34 0.34 17.35
CA ILE A 189 8.30 0.50 18.45
C ILE A 189 9.02 1.86 18.37
N LEU A 190 9.22 2.38 17.15
CA LEU A 190 9.96 3.61 16.88
C LEU A 190 9.12 4.89 16.94
N GLU A 191 7.79 4.76 17.02
CA GLU A 191 6.79 5.81 17.20
C GLU A 191 6.43 6.03 18.66
#